data_8035029f24cbf2ac36ee10e17dc88b70
#
_entry.id   8035029f24cbf2ac36ee10e17dc88b70
#
_cell.length_a   1.000
_cell.length_b   1.000
_cell.length_c   1.000
_cell.angle_alpha   90.00
_cell.angle_beta   90.00
_cell.angle_gamma   90.00
#
_symmetry.space_group_name_H-M   'P 1'
#
loop_
_entity.id
_entity.type
_entity.pdbx_description
1 polymer ?
#
loop_
_entity_poly.entity_id
_entity_poly.type
_entity_poly.pdbx_seq_one_letter_code
_entity_poly.pdbx_strand_id
1 'polypeptide(L)'
;MIVCLFSLMANLNAHPVDQSKGIFEDKFRQLDEIFPDPNQYRAATGEPTNKYWQQQADYKIDIELFEDERSLKGSETIKYTNNSPLELKYIWIQLDQNIFKQDSIDFQTRTISSNDKINFSTLRNTNFMDDFIGGIQNLNIKVDGSEVNTKIVGTMVRVDLNQKLMMDESILIKIDWDFNIGETNALDSRNGYETFEDGNDIFLIAQWYPRLVAFSDYEGWHNKEFIGNGEFTLEFGNFDV
;
A
#
# COMPACT_ATOMS: atom_id res chain seq x y z
N MET A 1 13.85 -0.33 -65.99
CA MET A 1 14.19 0.56 -64.86
C MET A 1 13.21 0.26 -63.72
N ILE A 2 13.66 -0.65 -62.79
CA ILE A 2 12.85 -1.14 -61.69
C ILE A 2 13.22 -0.29 -60.48
N VAL A 3 12.25 0.48 -59.95
CA VAL A 3 12.41 1.26 -58.74
C VAL A 3 12.01 0.36 -57.53
N CYS A 4 13.00 -0.10 -56.77
CA CYS A 4 12.76 -0.75 -55.50
C CYS A 4 12.41 0.30 -54.46
N LEU A 5 11.16 0.35 -54.01
CA LEU A 5 10.76 1.07 -52.81
C LEU A 5 11.20 0.24 -51.58
N PHE A 6 12.24 0.69 -50.89
CA PHE A 6 12.57 0.23 -49.55
C PHE A 6 11.59 0.93 -48.57
N SER A 7 10.62 0.18 -48.06
CA SER A 7 9.83 0.61 -46.91
C SER A 7 10.69 0.51 -45.63
N LEU A 8 11.10 1.66 -45.12
CA LEU A 8 11.69 1.78 -43.79
C LEU A 8 10.61 1.49 -42.76
N MET A 9 10.57 0.27 -42.23
CA MET A 9 9.83 -0.04 -41.03
C MET A 9 10.59 0.59 -39.86
N ALA A 10 10.17 1.78 -39.45
CA ALA A 10 10.59 2.36 -38.20
C ALA A 10 10.00 1.48 -37.07
N ASN A 11 10.84 0.65 -36.47
CA ASN A 11 10.52 0.03 -35.19
C ASN A 11 10.42 1.16 -34.15
N LEU A 12 9.22 1.64 -33.92
CA LEU A 12 8.88 2.39 -32.72
C LEU A 12 8.93 1.40 -31.53
N ASN A 13 10.13 1.17 -31.05
CA ASN A 13 10.31 0.58 -29.73
C ASN A 13 9.73 1.59 -28.74
N ALA A 14 8.48 1.39 -28.32
CA ALA A 14 7.97 2.02 -27.14
C ALA A 14 8.93 1.62 -26.00
N HIS A 15 9.62 2.60 -25.44
CA HIS A 15 10.46 2.34 -24.26
C HIS A 15 9.56 1.75 -23.18
N PRO A 16 9.92 0.59 -22.60
CA PRO A 16 9.17 0.08 -21.47
C PRO A 16 9.17 1.16 -20.37
N VAL A 17 7.99 1.45 -19.82
CA VAL A 17 7.88 2.32 -18.65
C VAL A 17 8.77 1.72 -17.58
N ASP A 18 9.84 2.41 -17.19
CA ASP A 18 10.72 1.95 -16.13
C ASP A 18 9.93 1.96 -14.83
N GLN A 19 9.68 0.81 -14.25
CA GLN A 19 8.90 0.64 -13.02
C GLN A 19 9.48 1.40 -11.81
N SER A 20 10.75 1.81 -11.91
CA SER A 20 11.46 2.56 -10.86
C SER A 20 11.42 4.08 -11.06
N LYS A 21 10.94 4.53 -12.21
CA LYS A 21 11.01 5.93 -12.62
C LYS A 21 9.61 6.47 -12.84
N GLY A 22 9.03 7.02 -11.76
CA GLY A 22 7.92 7.95 -11.94
C GLY A 22 8.39 9.13 -12.82
N ILE A 23 7.45 9.87 -13.35
CA ILE A 23 7.64 11.09 -14.18
C ILE A 23 8.51 12.16 -13.46
N PHE A 24 9.02 11.87 -12.29
CA PHE A 24 9.83 12.74 -11.42
C PHE A 24 11.29 12.93 -11.86
N GLU A 25 11.73 12.33 -12.97
CA GLU A 25 13.12 12.53 -13.46
C GLU A 25 13.34 13.90 -14.12
N ASP A 26 12.29 14.56 -14.61
CA ASP A 26 12.43 15.93 -15.13
C ASP A 26 12.58 16.91 -13.97
N LYS A 27 13.84 17.27 -13.69
CA LYS A 27 14.20 18.26 -12.67
C LYS A 27 13.66 19.67 -12.95
N PHE A 28 13.17 19.90 -14.14
CA PHE A 28 12.60 21.17 -14.59
C PHE A 28 11.09 21.15 -14.73
N ARG A 29 10.42 20.05 -14.36
CA ARG A 29 8.97 19.96 -14.34
C ARG A 29 8.39 21.07 -13.47
N GLN A 30 7.45 21.81 -14.01
CA GLN A 30 6.77 22.87 -13.27
C GLN A 30 5.85 22.30 -12.20
N LEU A 31 5.81 22.93 -11.04
CA LEU A 31 5.00 22.48 -9.90
C LEU A 31 3.47 22.53 -10.17
N ASP A 32 3.04 23.23 -11.20
CA ASP A 32 1.64 23.37 -11.62
C ASP A 32 1.22 22.36 -12.70
N GLU A 33 2.11 21.45 -13.09
CA GLU A 33 1.79 20.37 -14.03
C GLU A 33 0.99 19.29 -13.28
N ILE A 34 -0.32 19.31 -13.45
CA ILE A 34 -1.25 18.51 -12.65
C ILE A 34 -1.45 17.10 -13.23
N PHE A 35 -1.30 16.95 -14.55
CA PHE A 35 -1.58 15.69 -15.24
C PHE A 35 -0.33 15.12 -15.91
N PRO A 36 -0.17 13.79 -15.89
CA PRO A 36 0.87 13.13 -16.67
C PRO A 36 0.64 13.34 -18.17
N ASP A 37 1.72 13.27 -18.96
CA ASP A 37 1.63 13.31 -20.42
C ASP A 37 0.73 12.19 -20.96
N PRO A 38 0.02 12.43 -22.09
CA PRO A 38 -0.77 11.40 -22.74
C PRO A 38 0.13 10.26 -23.21
N ASN A 39 -0.38 9.04 -23.08
CA ASN A 39 0.28 7.83 -23.55
C ASN A 39 -0.71 6.95 -24.32
N GLN A 40 -0.34 5.72 -24.67
CA GLN A 40 -1.23 4.83 -25.39
C GLN A 40 -2.45 4.35 -24.56
N TYR A 41 -2.43 4.53 -23.22
CA TYR A 41 -3.46 4.09 -22.28
C TYR A 41 -4.38 5.22 -21.85
N ARG A 42 -3.89 6.48 -21.89
CA ARG A 42 -4.65 7.68 -21.50
C ARG A 42 -4.46 8.83 -22.47
N ALA A 43 -5.57 9.51 -22.75
CA ALA A 43 -5.57 10.77 -23.49
C ALA A 43 -5.00 11.92 -22.65
N ALA A 44 -4.75 13.09 -23.26
CA ALA A 44 -4.30 14.29 -22.56
C ALA A 44 -5.28 14.80 -21.49
N THR A 45 -6.56 14.43 -21.58
CA THR A 45 -7.59 14.72 -20.59
C THR A 45 -7.56 13.75 -19.39
N GLY A 46 -6.72 12.71 -19.42
CA GLY A 46 -6.69 11.62 -18.46
C GLY A 46 -7.70 10.50 -18.73
N GLU A 47 -8.56 10.65 -19.75
CA GLU A 47 -9.53 9.63 -20.13
C GLU A 47 -8.86 8.33 -20.59
N PRO A 48 -9.35 7.15 -20.14
CA PRO A 48 -8.81 5.88 -20.58
C PRO A 48 -9.08 5.64 -22.07
N THR A 49 -8.07 5.10 -22.77
CA THR A 49 -8.20 4.67 -24.18
C THR A 49 -8.67 3.21 -24.24
N ASN A 50 -8.82 2.69 -25.47
CA ASN A 50 -9.14 1.28 -25.71
C ASN A 50 -8.01 0.31 -25.33
N LYS A 51 -6.83 0.80 -24.97
CA LYS A 51 -5.68 0.01 -24.49
C LYS A 51 -5.48 0.12 -22.97
N TYR A 52 -6.35 0.86 -22.29
CA TYR A 52 -6.28 0.99 -20.84
C TYR A 52 -6.42 -0.38 -20.17
N TRP A 53 -5.65 -0.57 -19.13
CA TRP A 53 -5.65 -1.77 -18.30
C TRP A 53 -5.73 -1.37 -16.83
N GLN A 54 -6.19 -2.28 -16.02
CA GLN A 54 -6.26 -2.16 -14.58
C GLN A 54 -5.99 -3.50 -13.95
N GLN A 55 -5.19 -3.52 -12.90
CA GLN A 55 -4.90 -4.72 -12.13
C GLN A 55 -6.14 -5.20 -11.37
N GLN A 56 -6.10 -6.46 -10.95
CA GLN A 56 -7.16 -7.04 -10.12
C GLN A 56 -6.54 -7.78 -8.93
N ALA A 57 -7.11 -7.54 -7.74
CA ALA A 57 -6.72 -8.19 -6.50
C ALA A 57 -7.96 -8.73 -5.79
N ASP A 58 -8.19 -10.03 -5.85
CA ASP A 58 -9.31 -10.69 -5.16
C ASP A 58 -8.83 -11.23 -3.81
N TYR A 59 -9.57 -10.93 -2.74
CA TYR A 59 -9.21 -11.23 -1.35
C TYR A 59 -10.13 -12.28 -0.75
N LYS A 60 -9.53 -13.24 -0.05
CA LYS A 60 -10.21 -14.08 0.92
C LYS A 60 -9.51 -13.91 2.25
N ILE A 61 -10.25 -13.44 3.28
CA ILE A 61 -9.69 -13.02 4.55
C ILE A 61 -10.42 -13.75 5.68
N ASP A 62 -9.66 -14.39 6.57
CA ASP A 62 -10.12 -14.92 7.84
C ASP A 62 -9.54 -14.06 8.96
N ILE A 63 -10.39 -13.58 9.89
CA ILE A 63 -10.01 -12.62 10.93
C ILE A 63 -10.61 -13.01 12.27
N GLU A 64 -9.85 -12.80 13.33
CA GLU A 64 -10.28 -13.01 14.71
C GLU A 64 -9.89 -11.80 15.58
N LEU A 65 -10.89 -11.29 16.31
CA LEU A 65 -10.70 -10.23 17.30
C LEU A 65 -10.62 -10.87 18.70
N PHE A 66 -9.54 -10.61 19.42
CA PHE A 66 -9.32 -11.02 20.81
C PHE A 66 -9.60 -9.82 21.71
N GLU A 67 -10.85 -9.74 22.20
CA GLU A 67 -11.33 -8.57 22.98
C GLU A 67 -10.54 -8.37 24.27
N ASP A 68 -10.32 -9.43 25.05
CA ASP A 68 -9.60 -9.37 26.32
C ASP A 68 -8.14 -8.94 26.13
N GLU A 69 -7.52 -9.36 25.03
CA GLU A 69 -6.12 -9.07 24.70
C GLU A 69 -5.96 -7.78 23.88
N ARG A 70 -7.10 -7.24 23.42
CA ARG A 70 -7.14 -6.07 22.53
C ARG A 70 -6.20 -6.22 21.34
N SER A 71 -6.35 -7.35 20.67
CA SER A 71 -5.52 -7.70 19.52
C SER A 71 -6.36 -8.28 18.38
N LEU A 72 -5.83 -8.20 17.17
CA LEU A 72 -6.43 -8.75 15.97
C LEU A 72 -5.42 -9.68 15.31
N LYS A 73 -5.89 -10.84 14.88
CA LYS A 73 -5.12 -11.79 14.09
C LYS A 73 -5.84 -12.09 12.79
N GLY A 74 -5.12 -12.07 11.67
CA GLY A 74 -5.68 -12.36 10.37
C GLY A 74 -4.82 -13.29 9.54
N SER A 75 -5.47 -13.94 8.59
CA SER A 75 -4.85 -14.69 7.52
C SER A 75 -5.61 -14.40 6.23
N GLU A 76 -4.91 -14.06 5.16
CA GLU A 76 -5.55 -13.81 3.88
C GLU A 76 -4.87 -14.54 2.74
N THR A 77 -5.64 -14.76 1.70
CA THR A 77 -5.13 -15.18 0.39
C THR A 77 -5.58 -14.17 -0.65
N ILE A 78 -4.63 -13.55 -1.32
CA ILE A 78 -4.90 -12.59 -2.38
C ILE A 78 -4.57 -13.26 -3.71
N LYS A 79 -5.55 -13.32 -4.62
CA LYS A 79 -5.29 -13.63 -6.02
C LYS A 79 -5.03 -12.34 -6.77
N TYR A 80 -3.77 -12.10 -7.13
CA TYR A 80 -3.38 -10.92 -7.89
C TYR A 80 -3.16 -11.27 -9.36
N THR A 81 -3.84 -10.55 -10.26
CA THR A 81 -3.74 -10.74 -11.71
C THR A 81 -3.07 -9.53 -12.35
N ASN A 82 -2.02 -9.78 -13.10
CA ASN A 82 -1.31 -8.75 -13.85
C ASN A 82 -1.96 -8.53 -15.23
N ASN A 83 -2.82 -7.53 -15.33
CA ASN A 83 -3.46 -7.12 -16.59
C ASN A 83 -2.61 -6.10 -17.37
N SER A 84 -1.46 -5.69 -16.83
CA SER A 84 -0.56 -4.77 -17.53
C SER A 84 0.29 -5.49 -18.57
N PRO A 85 0.76 -4.81 -19.62
CA PRO A 85 1.70 -5.39 -20.59
C PRO A 85 3.12 -5.53 -20.04
N LEU A 86 3.35 -5.16 -18.80
CA LEU A 86 4.67 -5.16 -18.17
C LEU A 86 4.87 -6.44 -17.35
N GLU A 87 6.09 -6.98 -17.37
CA GLU A 87 6.49 -8.04 -16.45
C GLU A 87 6.74 -7.49 -15.05
N LEU A 88 6.12 -8.08 -14.03
CA LEU A 88 6.33 -7.70 -12.63
C LEU A 88 7.35 -8.64 -11.99
N LYS A 89 8.41 -8.09 -11.42
CA LYS A 89 9.48 -8.83 -10.71
C LYS A 89 9.30 -8.79 -9.20
N TYR A 90 8.50 -7.88 -8.73
CA TYR A 90 8.16 -7.65 -7.32
C TYR A 90 6.77 -7.01 -7.25
N ILE A 91 6.18 -7.10 -6.10
CA ILE A 91 4.95 -6.41 -5.73
C ILE A 91 5.17 -5.59 -4.47
N TRP A 92 4.28 -4.66 -4.21
CA TRP A 92 4.23 -3.92 -2.97
C TRP A 92 2.92 -4.17 -2.24
N ILE A 93 3.00 -4.26 -0.92
CA ILE A 93 1.86 -4.43 -0.03
C ILE A 93 1.91 -3.31 1.02
N GLN A 94 0.76 -2.71 1.30
CA GLN A 94 0.59 -1.72 2.36
C GLN A 94 0.38 -2.43 3.70
N LEU A 95 1.06 -1.94 4.71
CA LEU A 95 1.00 -2.36 6.10
C LEU A 95 0.64 -1.14 6.96
N ASP A 96 -0.56 -0.57 6.73
CA ASP A 96 -0.92 0.75 7.28
C ASP A 96 -0.86 0.79 8.81
N GLN A 97 -1.13 -0.32 9.50
CA GLN A 97 -1.00 -0.43 10.95
C GLN A 97 0.43 -0.13 11.45
N ASN A 98 1.44 -0.21 10.58
CA ASN A 98 2.81 0.15 10.95
C ASN A 98 3.00 1.65 11.25
N ILE A 99 2.01 2.50 10.95
CA ILE A 99 2.02 3.90 11.39
C ILE A 99 2.13 4.02 12.91
N PHE A 100 1.64 3.01 13.66
CA PHE A 100 1.68 2.99 15.13
C PHE A 100 2.97 2.43 15.71
N LYS A 101 3.97 2.10 14.88
CA LYS A 101 5.30 1.73 15.37
C LYS A 101 6.05 2.95 15.87
N GLN A 102 6.86 2.78 16.91
CA GLN A 102 7.68 3.86 17.47
C GLN A 102 8.74 4.40 16.50
N ASP A 103 9.15 3.59 15.52
CA ASP A 103 10.09 3.96 14.46
C ASP A 103 9.39 4.44 13.17
N SER A 104 8.06 4.61 13.18
CA SER A 104 7.32 5.15 12.02
C SER A 104 7.68 6.63 11.75
N ILE A 105 7.60 7.05 10.50
CA ILE A 105 7.81 8.46 10.13
C ILE A 105 6.80 9.35 10.82
N ASP A 106 5.54 8.92 10.92
CA ASP A 106 4.50 9.66 11.64
C ASP A 106 4.89 9.93 13.08
N PHE A 107 5.34 8.88 13.80
CA PHE A 107 5.77 9.03 15.20
C PHE A 107 6.99 9.94 15.34
N GLN A 108 7.99 9.78 14.47
CA GLN A 108 9.24 10.57 14.52
C GLN A 108 9.06 12.04 14.12
N THR A 109 8.03 12.34 13.32
CA THR A 109 7.78 13.71 12.83
C THR A 109 6.70 14.45 13.61
N ARG A 110 6.05 13.80 14.58
CA ARG A 110 5.06 14.44 15.46
C ARG A 110 5.69 15.63 16.17
N THR A 111 5.09 16.79 15.99
CA THR A 111 5.51 18.01 16.70
C THR A 111 4.69 18.17 17.97
N ILE A 112 5.37 18.17 19.09
CA ILE A 112 4.74 18.60 20.36
C ILE A 112 4.74 20.12 20.35
N SER A 113 3.56 20.73 20.51
CA SER A 113 3.45 22.17 20.67
C SER A 113 4.26 22.61 21.89
N SER A 114 5.24 23.48 21.71
CA SER A 114 6.10 24.00 22.79
C SER A 114 5.38 25.04 23.64
N ASN A 115 4.23 24.69 24.20
CA ASN A 115 3.61 25.53 25.22
C ASN A 115 4.25 25.25 26.58
N ASP A 116 4.42 26.30 27.41
CA ASP A 116 5.00 26.20 28.75
C ASP A 116 4.22 25.27 29.71
N LYS A 117 3.10 24.71 29.25
CA LYS A 117 2.23 23.85 30.02
C LYS A 117 1.77 22.68 29.13
N ILE A 118 2.09 21.46 29.54
CA ILE A 118 1.51 20.23 28.99
C ILE A 118 0.30 19.88 29.85
N ASN A 119 -0.85 19.60 29.22
CA ASN A 119 -2.02 19.11 29.95
C ASN A 119 -1.84 17.64 30.36
N PHE A 120 -2.63 17.19 31.33
CA PHE A 120 -2.51 15.84 31.88
C PHE A 120 -2.85 14.75 30.85
N SER A 121 -3.80 15.00 29.93
CA SER A 121 -4.17 14.06 28.87
C SER A 121 -3.03 13.87 27.87
N THR A 122 -2.35 14.94 27.47
CA THR A 122 -1.18 14.85 26.58
C THR A 122 -0.06 14.02 27.22
N LEU A 123 0.22 14.23 28.52
CA LEU A 123 1.24 13.47 29.23
C LEU A 123 0.86 11.98 29.32
N ARG A 124 -0.42 11.68 29.63
CA ARG A 124 -0.92 10.30 29.66
C ARG A 124 -0.78 9.60 28.32
N ASN A 125 -1.18 10.27 27.23
CA ASN A 125 -1.11 9.74 25.88
C ASN A 125 0.34 9.48 25.44
N THR A 126 1.26 10.39 25.79
CA THR A 126 2.69 10.20 25.51
C THR A 126 3.21 8.95 26.23
N ASN A 127 2.93 8.80 27.54
CA ASN A 127 3.35 7.62 28.28
C ASN A 127 2.73 6.32 27.72
N PHE A 128 1.47 6.35 27.30
CA PHE A 128 0.84 5.20 26.66
C PHE A 128 1.58 4.80 25.39
N MET A 129 1.91 5.77 24.52
CA MET A 129 2.59 5.50 23.27
C MET A 129 4.01 4.98 23.44
N ASP A 130 4.69 5.34 24.53
CA ASP A 130 6.03 4.83 24.86
C ASP A 130 6.02 3.32 25.18
N ASP A 131 4.95 2.81 25.77
CA ASP A 131 4.81 1.41 26.17
C ASP A 131 4.03 0.57 25.13
N PHE A 132 3.30 1.20 24.20
CA PHE A 132 2.45 0.52 23.25
C PHE A 132 3.25 -0.12 22.13
N ILE A 133 3.11 -1.44 21.97
CA ILE A 133 3.70 -2.20 20.87
C ILE A 133 2.72 -2.19 19.69
N GLY A 134 2.78 -1.14 18.89
CA GLY A 134 1.95 -0.96 17.71
C GLY A 134 2.52 -1.57 16.44
N GLY A 135 1.70 -1.53 15.38
CA GLY A 135 2.04 -2.04 14.07
C GLY A 135 1.93 -3.54 13.92
N ILE A 136 2.06 -4.01 12.69
CA ILE A 136 1.98 -5.43 12.37
C ILE A 136 3.15 -6.19 12.99
N GLN A 137 2.80 -7.24 13.72
CA GLN A 137 3.71 -8.24 14.28
C GLN A 137 3.72 -9.48 13.37
N ASN A 138 4.37 -10.53 13.72
CA ASN A 138 4.32 -11.89 13.15
C ASN A 138 3.93 -11.98 11.65
N LEU A 139 4.41 -11.04 10.82
CA LEU A 139 4.11 -11.00 9.39
C LEU A 139 4.80 -12.17 8.68
N ASN A 140 4.01 -13.00 8.01
CA ASN A 140 4.50 -14.08 7.16
C ASN A 140 3.88 -13.99 5.77
N ILE A 141 4.69 -13.94 4.72
CA ILE A 141 4.24 -13.80 3.33
C ILE A 141 4.80 -14.94 2.50
N LYS A 142 3.90 -15.61 1.77
CA LYS A 142 4.23 -16.64 0.78
C LYS A 142 3.58 -16.33 -0.56
N VAL A 143 4.28 -16.63 -1.63
CA VAL A 143 3.75 -16.52 -3.00
C VAL A 143 3.76 -17.89 -3.64
N ASP A 144 2.59 -18.33 -4.15
CA ASP A 144 2.37 -19.67 -4.72
C ASP A 144 2.89 -20.79 -3.81
N GLY A 145 2.65 -20.63 -2.49
CA GLY A 145 3.06 -21.56 -1.45
C GLY A 145 4.56 -21.55 -1.10
N SER A 146 5.36 -20.71 -1.76
CA SER A 146 6.81 -20.61 -1.54
C SER A 146 7.17 -19.38 -0.71
N GLU A 147 8.21 -19.52 0.10
CA GLU A 147 8.84 -18.39 0.79
C GLU A 147 9.42 -17.39 -0.23
N VAL A 148 9.36 -16.13 0.08
CA VAL A 148 9.82 -15.02 -0.76
C VAL A 148 10.67 -14.04 0.02
N ASN A 149 11.56 -13.32 -0.66
CA ASN A 149 12.31 -12.24 -0.04
C ASN A 149 11.40 -11.04 0.16
N THR A 150 11.39 -10.51 1.37
CA THR A 150 10.62 -9.33 1.73
C THR A 150 11.50 -8.25 2.31
N LYS A 151 11.13 -6.98 2.07
CA LYS A 151 11.77 -5.83 2.69
C LYS A 151 10.72 -4.85 3.16
N ILE A 152 10.59 -4.70 4.48
CA ILE A 152 9.70 -3.71 5.09
C ILE A 152 10.40 -2.33 5.04
N VAL A 153 9.65 -1.32 4.62
CA VAL A 153 10.02 0.09 4.61
C VAL A 153 8.84 0.89 5.14
N GLY A 154 8.90 1.29 6.39
CA GLY A 154 7.80 1.99 7.07
C GLY A 154 6.48 1.21 7.01
N THR A 155 5.46 1.81 6.40
CA THR A 155 4.14 1.22 6.21
C THR A 155 4.00 0.39 4.93
N MET A 156 5.11 -0.01 4.31
CA MET A 156 5.13 -0.77 3.07
C MET A 156 6.01 -2.00 3.21
N VAL A 157 5.67 -3.06 2.48
CA VAL A 157 6.57 -4.19 2.28
C VAL A 157 6.70 -4.49 0.79
N ARG A 158 7.95 -4.55 0.34
CA ARG A 158 8.29 -5.07 -0.98
C ARG A 158 8.45 -6.59 -0.89
N VAL A 159 7.84 -7.28 -1.85
CA VAL A 159 7.91 -8.73 -2.00
C VAL A 159 8.54 -9.04 -3.36
N ASP A 160 9.74 -9.61 -3.36
CA ASP A 160 10.41 -10.02 -4.58
C ASP A 160 9.83 -11.37 -5.05
N LEU A 161 9.37 -11.44 -6.30
CA LEU A 161 8.77 -12.63 -6.86
C LEU A 161 9.85 -13.63 -7.31
N ASN A 162 9.68 -14.91 -6.97
CA ASN A 162 10.60 -15.98 -7.41
C ASN A 162 10.59 -16.16 -8.94
N GLN A 163 9.45 -15.86 -9.58
CA GLN A 163 9.26 -15.83 -11.02
C GLN A 163 8.58 -14.53 -11.41
N LYS A 164 8.91 -14.00 -12.58
CA LYS A 164 8.26 -12.81 -13.11
C LYS A 164 6.80 -13.12 -13.38
N LEU A 165 5.92 -12.21 -13.01
CA LEU A 165 4.50 -12.27 -13.32
C LEU A 165 4.25 -11.56 -14.65
N MET A 166 3.93 -12.36 -15.68
CA MET A 166 3.68 -11.86 -17.02
C MET A 166 2.25 -11.31 -17.16
N MET A 167 1.99 -10.63 -18.27
CA MET A 167 0.63 -10.20 -18.64
C MET A 167 -0.34 -11.39 -18.62
N ASP A 168 -1.55 -11.16 -18.11
CA ASP A 168 -2.65 -12.14 -17.97
C ASP A 168 -2.35 -13.31 -17.02
N GLU A 169 -1.21 -13.31 -16.33
CA GLU A 169 -0.91 -14.29 -15.30
C GLU A 169 -1.41 -13.83 -13.93
N SER A 170 -1.64 -14.80 -13.04
CA SER A 170 -2.04 -14.56 -11.66
C SER A 170 -1.13 -15.34 -10.71
N ILE A 171 -0.94 -14.76 -9.51
CA ILE A 171 -0.26 -15.39 -8.37
C ILE A 171 -1.19 -15.45 -7.18
N LEU A 172 -0.95 -16.38 -6.27
CA LEU A 172 -1.59 -16.47 -4.96
C LEU A 172 -0.62 -16.00 -3.90
N ILE A 173 -1.00 -14.94 -3.19
CA ILE A 173 -0.22 -14.37 -2.09
C ILE A 173 -0.94 -14.73 -0.80
N LYS A 174 -0.30 -15.51 0.05
CA LYS A 174 -0.80 -15.82 1.39
C LYS A 174 -0.08 -14.94 2.39
N ILE A 175 -0.83 -14.28 3.27
CA ILE A 175 -0.31 -13.41 4.32
C ILE A 175 -0.95 -13.80 5.65
N ASP A 176 -0.12 -14.04 6.67
CA ASP A 176 -0.56 -14.16 8.04
C ASP A 176 0.00 -12.97 8.83
N TRP A 177 -0.81 -12.36 9.70
CA TRP A 177 -0.40 -11.19 10.50
C TRP A 177 -1.18 -11.08 11.80
N ASP A 178 -0.67 -10.30 12.71
CA ASP A 178 -1.38 -9.82 13.89
C ASP A 178 -0.93 -8.40 14.28
N PHE A 179 -1.70 -7.75 15.11
CA PHE A 179 -1.33 -6.48 15.74
C PHE A 179 -2.14 -6.21 17.00
N ASN A 180 -1.59 -5.36 17.88
CA ASN A 180 -2.27 -4.88 19.07
C ASN A 180 -3.13 -3.65 18.76
N ILE A 181 -4.29 -3.56 19.41
CA ILE A 181 -5.23 -2.44 19.27
C ILE A 181 -5.02 -1.52 20.46
N GLY A 182 -4.64 -0.28 20.20
CA GLY A 182 -4.41 0.72 21.23
C GLY A 182 -5.67 1.47 21.63
N GLU A 183 -5.60 2.29 22.67
CA GLU A 183 -6.68 3.18 23.08
C GLU A 183 -6.88 4.31 22.06
N THR A 184 -8.09 4.52 21.57
CA THR A 184 -8.43 5.49 20.50
C THR A 184 -7.93 6.91 20.83
N ASN A 185 -8.15 7.37 22.07
CA ASN A 185 -7.75 8.70 22.50
C ASN A 185 -6.22 8.89 22.55
N ALA A 186 -5.47 7.80 22.74
CA ALA A 186 -4.01 7.84 22.76
C ALA A 186 -3.41 7.81 21.36
N LEU A 187 -4.02 7.04 20.46
CA LEU A 187 -3.58 6.92 19.08
C LEU A 187 -3.93 8.15 18.23
N ASP A 188 -4.94 8.93 18.63
CA ASP A 188 -5.49 10.09 17.90
C ASP A 188 -5.79 9.73 16.42
N SER A 189 -6.48 8.61 16.23
CA SER A 189 -6.74 8.06 14.90
C SER A 189 -8.10 7.36 14.81
N ARG A 190 -8.48 6.89 13.60
CA ARG A 190 -9.65 6.04 13.37
C ARG A 190 -9.40 4.57 13.74
N ASN A 191 -8.44 4.30 14.58
CA ASN A 191 -8.10 2.98 15.07
C ASN A 191 -8.05 2.99 16.59
N GLY A 192 -8.54 1.93 17.18
CA GLY A 192 -8.42 1.74 18.61
C GLY A 192 -9.65 1.14 19.24
N TYR A 193 -9.60 1.05 20.56
CA TYR A 193 -10.74 0.71 21.40
C TYR A 193 -11.07 1.87 22.34
N GLU A 194 -12.29 1.89 22.80
CA GLU A 194 -12.79 2.81 23.82
C GLU A 194 -13.66 2.01 24.80
N THR A 195 -13.36 2.16 26.10
CA THR A 195 -14.11 1.47 27.18
C THR A 195 -15.18 2.41 27.70
N PHE A 196 -16.44 1.97 27.70
CA PHE A 196 -17.57 2.71 28.27
C PHE A 196 -17.64 2.57 29.78
N GLU A 197 -18.50 3.41 30.43
CA GLU A 197 -18.69 3.42 31.90
C GLU A 197 -19.19 2.08 32.44
N ASP A 198 -19.88 1.28 31.63
CA ASP A 198 -20.41 -0.03 31.97
C ASP A 198 -19.34 -1.17 31.83
N GLY A 199 -18.15 -0.81 31.38
CA GLY A 199 -17.00 -1.73 31.21
C GLY A 199 -16.96 -2.44 29.86
N ASN A 200 -17.87 -2.15 28.93
CA ASN A 200 -17.83 -2.69 27.58
C ASN A 200 -16.88 -1.90 26.67
N ASP A 201 -16.13 -2.60 25.86
CA ASP A 201 -15.26 -1.99 24.86
C ASP A 201 -15.98 -1.89 23.50
N ILE A 202 -15.74 -0.79 22.79
CA ILE A 202 -16.03 -0.65 21.36
C ILE A 202 -14.72 -0.59 20.60
N PHE A 203 -14.67 -1.28 19.47
CA PHE A 203 -13.50 -1.32 18.59
C PHE A 203 -13.81 -0.62 17.27
N LEU A 204 -12.94 0.31 16.87
CA LEU A 204 -12.94 0.92 15.54
C LEU A 204 -11.57 0.65 14.92
N ILE A 205 -11.53 -0.11 13.83
CA ILE A 205 -10.27 -0.56 13.26
C ILE A 205 -10.29 -0.30 11.75
N ALA A 206 -9.68 0.81 11.33
CA ALA A 206 -9.48 1.13 9.92
C ALA A 206 -8.17 0.52 9.42
N GLN A 207 -8.06 0.29 8.11
CA GLN A 207 -6.85 -0.24 7.44
C GLN A 207 -6.25 -1.48 8.15
N TRP A 208 -7.09 -2.42 8.55
CA TRP A 208 -6.76 -3.52 9.44
C TRP A 208 -6.06 -4.71 8.75
N TYR A 209 -6.09 -4.81 7.43
CA TYR A 209 -5.49 -5.92 6.67
C TYR A 209 -4.40 -5.42 5.73
N PRO A 210 -3.38 -6.23 5.41
CA PRO A 210 -2.40 -5.94 4.39
C PRO A 210 -3.06 -5.79 3.00
N ARG A 211 -2.68 -4.76 2.22
CA ARG A 211 -3.36 -4.45 0.95
C ARG A 211 -2.37 -4.35 -0.19
N LEU A 212 -2.71 -4.90 -1.35
CA LEU A 212 -1.93 -4.67 -2.56
C LEU A 212 -1.87 -3.17 -2.88
N VAL A 213 -0.67 -2.68 -3.15
CA VAL A 213 -0.46 -1.34 -3.67
C VAL A 213 -0.95 -1.27 -5.11
N ALA A 214 -1.63 -0.20 -5.48
CA ALA A 214 -2.05 0.02 -6.85
C ALA A 214 -0.84 0.13 -7.80
N PHE A 215 -0.97 -0.48 -8.98
CA PHE A 215 -0.01 -0.39 -10.06
C PHE A 215 -0.69 0.19 -11.30
N SER A 216 -0.28 1.39 -11.72
CA SER A 216 -0.93 2.12 -12.81
C SER A 216 -0.03 2.35 -14.02
N ASP A 217 -0.67 2.74 -15.12
CA ASP A 217 -0.03 3.06 -16.39
C ASP A 217 0.81 4.35 -16.38
N TYR A 218 0.56 5.25 -15.43
CA TYR A 218 1.21 6.57 -15.39
C TYR A 218 2.25 6.72 -14.28
N GLU A 219 2.14 5.96 -13.17
CA GLU A 219 3.06 6.08 -12.04
C GLU A 219 3.80 4.75 -11.76
N GLY A 220 3.29 3.62 -12.25
CA GLY A 220 3.74 2.31 -11.81
C GLY A 220 3.19 1.99 -10.42
N TRP A 221 4.05 1.56 -9.50
CA TRP A 221 3.65 1.29 -8.12
C TRP A 221 3.42 2.57 -7.33
N HIS A 222 2.23 2.73 -6.75
CA HIS A 222 1.86 3.84 -5.85
C HIS A 222 2.38 3.58 -4.42
N ASN A 223 3.64 3.22 -4.30
CA ASN A 223 4.28 2.78 -3.06
C ASN A 223 4.69 3.94 -2.14
N LYS A 224 3.74 4.83 -1.85
CA LYS A 224 3.93 5.94 -0.91
C LYS A 224 3.60 5.49 0.50
N GLU A 225 4.41 5.90 1.46
CA GLU A 225 4.21 5.57 2.86
C GLU A 225 2.93 6.22 3.41
N PHE A 226 2.16 5.46 4.19
CA PHE A 226 0.99 5.98 4.88
C PHE A 226 1.43 6.74 6.13
N ILE A 227 1.11 8.05 6.16
CA ILE A 227 1.46 8.98 7.24
C ILE A 227 0.22 9.57 7.92
N GLY A 228 -0.93 8.90 7.82
CA GLY A 228 -2.18 9.31 8.47
C GLY A 228 -2.97 10.40 7.75
N ASN A 229 -2.33 11.19 6.90
CA ASN A 229 -2.96 12.27 6.12
C ASN A 229 -3.07 11.87 4.66
N GLY A 230 -4.29 11.56 4.23
CA GLY A 230 -4.56 11.09 2.87
C GLY A 230 -4.69 9.58 2.78
N GLU A 231 -5.39 9.15 1.74
CA GLU A 231 -5.62 7.74 1.44
C GLU A 231 -5.16 7.47 0.01
N PHE A 232 -4.79 6.21 -0.24
CA PHE A 232 -4.25 5.81 -1.53
C PHE A 232 -5.27 5.00 -2.32
N THR A 233 -5.17 5.09 -3.63
CA THR A 233 -5.91 4.23 -4.55
C THR A 233 -5.52 2.77 -4.32
N LEU A 234 -6.52 1.90 -4.31
CA LEU A 234 -6.36 0.45 -4.26
C LEU A 234 -6.82 -0.18 -5.55
N GLU A 235 -6.38 -1.40 -5.80
CA GLU A 235 -6.87 -2.20 -6.92
C GLU A 235 -8.31 -2.68 -6.67
N PHE A 236 -9.07 -2.83 -7.75
CA PHE A 236 -10.38 -3.44 -7.70
C PHE A 236 -10.26 -4.96 -7.51
N GLY A 237 -11.26 -5.53 -6.85
CA GLY A 237 -11.34 -6.97 -6.64
C GLY A 237 -12.58 -7.37 -5.86
N ASN A 238 -12.73 -8.67 -5.67
CA ASN A 238 -13.76 -9.26 -4.84
C ASN A 238 -13.21 -9.48 -3.43
N PHE A 239 -14.08 -9.35 -2.43
CA PHE A 239 -13.73 -9.58 -1.03
C PHE A 239 -14.68 -10.62 -0.44
N ASP A 240 -14.08 -11.65 0.19
CA ASP A 240 -14.71 -12.68 1.00
C ASP A 240 -14.06 -12.62 2.39
N VAL A 241 -14.84 -12.20 3.41
CA VAL A 241 -14.35 -11.92 4.77
C VAL A 241 -15.18 -12.68 5.79
#